data_3e6c56b3587d4bf02012850fa6a74e3a
#
_entry.id   3e6c56b3587d4bf02012850fa6a74e3a
#
_cell.length_a   1.000
_cell.length_b   1.000
_cell.length_c   1.000
_cell.angle_alpha   90.00
_cell.angle_beta   90.00
_cell.angle_gamma   90.00
#
_symmetry.space_group_name_H-M   'P 1'
#
loop_
_entity.id
_entity.type
_entity.pdbx_description
1 polymer ?
#
loop_
_entity_poly.entity_id
_entity_poly.type
_entity_poly.pdbx_seq_one_letter_code
_entity_poly.pdbx_strand_id
1 'polypeptide(L)'
;MNSIQPEHINRHKGSVFTLCTFFCLYIAQAVPSSFLSTALQVLMRENNFSLTTIGLLQLVKLPWIIKFLWAPMIDRRCVTVNDYKRTIIVSELIYAALLLTIGFLQVATDIYFIIFLVVLSLVTSGTQDVATDALAVLTFKKSDKSMVNSMQSMGSFGGALLGGGVLLMALHRYGWQTVLPFLAIFVLIALLPLLFNKHLTINEKPKETKAKKADFIWFFTQKGIWKQIVFLVIYYAGIFGTL
;
A
#
# COMPACT_ATOMS: atom_id res chain seq x y z
N MET A 1 29.41 38.22 -4.56
CA MET A 1 29.32 36.86 -5.10
C MET A 1 29.10 35.92 -3.92
N ASN A 2 27.84 35.61 -3.59
CA ASN A 2 27.52 34.68 -2.50
C ASN A 2 27.77 33.26 -3.01
N SER A 3 28.79 32.58 -2.45
CA SER A 3 29.02 31.16 -2.63
C SER A 3 27.83 30.39 -2.07
N ILE A 4 26.99 29.88 -2.96
CA ILE A 4 25.91 28.93 -2.60
C ILE A 4 26.57 27.73 -1.96
N GLN A 5 26.39 27.57 -0.67
CA GLN A 5 27.01 26.52 0.15
C GLN A 5 26.62 25.16 -0.37
N PRO A 6 27.54 24.22 -0.55
CA PRO A 6 27.25 22.88 -1.06
C PRO A 6 26.28 22.05 -0.16
N GLU A 7 26.13 22.43 1.10
CA GLU A 7 25.18 21.84 2.03
C GLU A 7 23.69 22.00 1.61
N HIS A 8 23.34 23.16 1.04
CA HIS A 8 21.96 23.40 0.57
C HIS A 8 21.58 22.51 -0.62
N ILE A 9 22.52 22.25 -1.53
CA ILE A 9 22.31 21.42 -2.72
C ILE A 9 22.16 19.93 -2.32
N ASN A 10 22.95 19.45 -1.37
CA ASN A 10 22.85 18.08 -0.88
C ASN A 10 21.58 17.82 -0.07
N ARG A 11 21.12 18.79 0.69
CA ARG A 11 19.84 18.71 1.44
C ARG A 11 18.63 18.60 0.51
N HIS A 12 18.62 19.37 -0.59
CA HIS A 12 17.56 19.31 -1.60
C HIS A 12 17.55 17.96 -2.35
N LYS A 13 18.71 17.42 -2.75
CA LYS A 13 18.82 16.13 -3.42
C LYS A 13 18.36 14.96 -2.53
N GLY A 14 18.74 14.98 -1.26
CA GLY A 14 18.28 13.99 -0.28
C GLY A 14 16.76 14.01 -0.07
N SER A 15 16.15 15.19 -0.07
CA SER A 15 14.70 15.35 0.05
C SER A 15 13.95 14.79 -1.17
N VAL A 16 14.39 15.09 -2.39
CA VAL A 16 13.77 14.59 -3.63
C VAL A 16 13.89 13.07 -3.73
N PHE A 17 15.07 12.51 -3.45
CA PHE A 17 15.26 11.06 -3.48
C PHE A 17 14.39 10.34 -2.45
N THR A 18 14.21 10.95 -1.27
CA THR A 18 13.32 10.41 -0.24
C THR A 18 11.85 10.44 -0.70
N LEU A 19 11.40 11.53 -1.32
CA LEU A 19 10.05 11.60 -1.90
C LEU A 19 9.84 10.56 -3.00
N CYS A 20 10.82 10.38 -3.91
CA CYS A 20 10.78 9.32 -4.92
C CYS A 20 10.70 7.92 -4.28
N THR A 21 11.42 7.70 -3.17
CA THR A 21 11.34 6.42 -2.43
C THR A 21 9.91 6.13 -1.97
N PHE A 22 9.24 7.11 -1.34
CA PHE A 22 7.86 6.93 -0.89
C PHE A 22 6.90 6.77 -2.06
N PHE A 23 7.07 7.55 -3.14
CA PHE A 23 6.27 7.37 -4.36
C PHE A 23 6.39 5.94 -4.92
N CYS A 24 7.63 5.40 -5.00
CA CYS A 24 7.85 4.02 -5.46
C CYS A 24 7.17 3.00 -4.55
N LEU A 25 7.17 3.19 -3.23
CA LEU A 25 6.49 2.31 -2.28
C LEU A 25 4.97 2.37 -2.44
N TYR A 26 4.38 3.56 -2.62
CA TYR A 26 2.94 3.70 -2.83
C TYR A 26 2.48 3.10 -4.17
N ILE A 27 3.25 3.27 -5.24
CA ILE A 27 2.89 2.70 -6.53
C ILE A 27 3.07 1.18 -6.54
N ALA A 28 4.07 0.64 -5.81
CA ALA A 28 4.32 -0.80 -5.68
C ALA A 28 3.11 -1.55 -5.12
N GLN A 29 2.38 -0.96 -4.18
CA GLN A 29 1.18 -1.55 -3.61
C GLN A 29 -0.07 -1.27 -4.45
N ALA A 30 -0.18 -0.06 -5.04
CA ALA A 30 -1.39 0.38 -5.73
C ALA A 30 -1.58 -0.32 -7.08
N VAL A 31 -0.51 -0.53 -7.85
CA VAL A 31 -0.57 -1.16 -9.18
C VAL A 31 -1.07 -2.60 -9.10
N PRO A 32 -0.46 -3.52 -8.32
CA PRO A 32 -0.93 -4.90 -8.29
C PRO A 32 -2.28 -5.06 -7.61
N SER A 33 -2.59 -4.28 -6.55
CA SER A 33 -3.88 -4.36 -5.88
C SER A 33 -5.03 -3.90 -6.79
N SER A 34 -4.81 -2.84 -7.58
CA SER A 34 -5.77 -2.37 -8.57
C SER A 34 -5.94 -3.38 -9.72
N PHE A 35 -4.84 -3.94 -10.21
CA PHE A 35 -4.86 -4.98 -11.23
C PHE A 35 -5.63 -6.20 -10.76
N LEU A 36 -5.28 -6.79 -9.62
CA LEU A 36 -5.93 -7.99 -9.10
C LEU A 36 -7.43 -7.78 -8.89
N SER A 37 -7.83 -6.63 -8.33
CA SER A 37 -9.24 -6.34 -8.08
C SER A 37 -10.06 -6.20 -9.36
N THR A 38 -9.48 -5.69 -10.45
CA THR A 38 -10.16 -5.51 -11.74
C THR A 38 -10.06 -6.77 -12.60
N ALA A 39 -8.87 -7.34 -12.73
CA ALA A 39 -8.62 -8.51 -13.57
C ALA A 39 -9.40 -9.74 -13.10
N LEU A 40 -9.49 -9.99 -11.78
CA LEU A 40 -10.27 -11.11 -11.26
C LEU A 40 -11.76 -11.00 -11.61
N GLN A 41 -12.33 -9.80 -11.55
CA GLN A 41 -13.74 -9.59 -11.92
C GLN A 41 -13.98 -9.90 -13.41
N VAL A 42 -13.08 -9.44 -14.29
CA VAL A 42 -13.14 -9.69 -15.72
C VAL A 42 -13.00 -11.18 -16.00
N LEU A 43 -11.97 -11.82 -15.47
CA LEU A 43 -11.70 -13.25 -15.69
C LEU A 43 -12.82 -14.15 -15.12
N MET A 44 -13.38 -13.82 -13.97
CA MET A 44 -14.54 -14.54 -13.44
C MET A 44 -15.75 -14.38 -14.36
N ARG A 45 -15.96 -13.18 -14.92
CA ARG A 45 -17.04 -12.95 -15.88
C ARG A 45 -16.86 -13.77 -17.15
N GLU A 46 -15.66 -13.82 -17.71
CA GLU A 46 -15.31 -14.63 -18.88
C GLU A 46 -15.51 -16.13 -18.62
N ASN A 47 -15.27 -16.60 -17.40
CA ASN A 47 -15.48 -17.99 -16.97
C ASN A 47 -16.92 -18.26 -16.48
N ASN A 48 -17.90 -17.41 -16.83
CA ASN A 48 -19.33 -17.57 -16.55
C ASN A 48 -19.73 -17.63 -15.06
N PHE A 49 -18.92 -17.05 -14.17
CA PHE A 49 -19.32 -16.90 -12.76
C PHE A 49 -20.51 -15.95 -12.64
N SER A 50 -21.38 -16.20 -11.64
CA SER A 50 -22.55 -15.37 -11.40
C SER A 50 -22.16 -13.95 -10.96
N LEU A 51 -22.99 -12.96 -11.34
CA LEU A 51 -22.76 -11.57 -10.92
C LEU A 51 -22.75 -11.40 -9.39
N THR A 52 -23.54 -12.23 -8.68
CA THR A 52 -23.54 -12.26 -7.21
C THR A 52 -22.19 -12.69 -6.67
N THR A 53 -21.55 -13.73 -7.24
CA THR A 53 -20.24 -14.20 -6.84
C THR A 53 -19.18 -13.15 -7.11
N ILE A 54 -19.23 -12.46 -8.28
CA ILE A 54 -18.34 -11.38 -8.64
C ILE A 54 -18.53 -10.18 -7.69
N GLY A 55 -19.76 -9.87 -7.29
CA GLY A 55 -20.04 -8.84 -6.29
C GLY A 55 -19.45 -9.15 -4.93
N LEU A 56 -19.53 -10.41 -4.48
CA LEU A 56 -18.91 -10.88 -3.24
C LEU A 56 -17.38 -10.77 -3.26
N LEU A 57 -16.74 -10.78 -4.44
CA LEU A 57 -15.30 -10.57 -4.57
C LEU A 57 -14.85 -9.22 -4.00
N GLN A 58 -15.74 -8.21 -3.93
CA GLN A 58 -15.39 -6.93 -3.29
C GLN A 58 -15.04 -7.09 -1.80
N LEU A 59 -15.53 -8.14 -1.13
CA LEU A 59 -15.15 -8.45 0.25
C LEU A 59 -13.67 -8.82 0.41
N VAL A 60 -12.99 -9.20 -0.67
CA VAL A 60 -11.54 -9.43 -0.69
C VAL A 60 -10.75 -8.17 -0.28
N LYS A 61 -11.33 -6.97 -0.43
CA LYS A 61 -10.73 -5.70 0.01
C LYS A 61 -10.87 -5.43 1.51
N LEU A 62 -11.61 -6.25 2.27
CA LEU A 62 -11.78 -6.09 3.72
C LEU A 62 -10.46 -5.95 4.48
N PRO A 63 -9.38 -6.75 4.22
CA PRO A 63 -8.11 -6.57 4.90
C PRO A 63 -7.56 -5.15 4.78
N TRP A 64 -7.71 -4.54 3.63
CA TRP A 64 -7.28 -3.15 3.41
C TRP A 64 -8.05 -2.15 4.28
N ILE A 65 -9.35 -2.37 4.48
CA ILE A 65 -10.21 -1.51 5.30
C ILE A 65 -9.89 -1.70 6.79
N ILE A 66 -9.69 -2.95 7.22
CA ILE A 66 -9.47 -3.30 8.64
C ILE A 66 -8.01 -3.26 9.08
N LYS A 67 -7.07 -2.82 8.22
CA LYS A 67 -5.63 -2.73 8.54
C LYS A 67 -5.34 -1.94 9.83
N PHE A 68 -6.23 -1.02 10.22
CA PHE A 68 -6.11 -0.27 11.47
C PHE A 68 -6.11 -1.17 12.72
N LEU A 69 -6.66 -2.40 12.64
CA LEU A 69 -6.67 -3.34 13.76
C LEU A 69 -5.27 -3.86 14.13
N TRP A 70 -4.38 -4.02 13.12
CA TRP A 70 -3.01 -4.48 13.38
C TRP A 70 -1.96 -3.38 13.24
N ALA A 71 -2.33 -2.17 12.80
CA ALA A 71 -1.43 -1.03 12.77
C ALA A 71 -0.74 -0.76 14.12
N PRO A 72 -1.42 -0.80 15.29
CA PRO A 72 -0.75 -0.63 16.58
C PRO A 72 0.30 -1.70 16.91
N MET A 73 0.19 -2.89 16.29
CA MET A 73 1.18 -3.95 16.48
C MET A 73 2.48 -3.62 15.73
N ILE A 74 2.36 -3.00 14.54
CA ILE A 74 3.51 -2.53 13.77
C ILE A 74 4.18 -1.38 14.51
N ASP A 75 3.44 -0.38 14.98
CA ASP A 75 3.95 0.76 15.75
C ASP A 75 4.69 0.34 17.03
N ARG A 76 4.25 -0.76 17.66
CA ARG A 76 4.94 -1.31 18.83
C ARG A 76 6.25 -2.01 18.51
N ARG A 77 6.36 -2.62 17.33
CA ARG A 77 7.55 -3.38 16.91
C ARG A 77 8.58 -2.49 16.24
N CYS A 78 8.15 -1.47 15.53
CA CYS A 78 9.00 -0.58 14.77
C CYS A 78 9.31 0.68 15.58
N VAL A 79 10.55 0.82 16.06
CA VAL A 79 11.03 1.98 16.83
C VAL A 79 12.07 2.76 16.03
N THR A 80 12.86 2.06 15.22
CA THR A 80 13.94 2.66 14.42
C THR A 80 13.59 2.68 12.94
N VAL A 81 14.28 3.53 12.16
CA VAL A 81 14.17 3.51 10.68
C VAL A 81 14.41 2.11 10.12
N ASN A 82 15.37 1.38 10.70
CA ASN A 82 15.70 0.04 10.23
C ASN A 82 14.59 -0.97 10.49
N ASP A 83 13.83 -0.83 11.59
CA ASP A 83 12.69 -1.70 11.86
C ASP A 83 11.59 -1.49 10.82
N TYR A 84 11.28 -0.23 10.50
CA TYR A 84 10.32 0.10 9.44
C TYR A 84 10.80 -0.39 8.07
N LYS A 85 12.06 -0.14 7.71
CA LYS A 85 12.64 -0.65 6.46
C LYS A 85 12.51 -2.18 6.38
N ARG A 86 12.88 -2.89 7.44
CA ARG A 86 12.79 -4.35 7.49
C ARG A 86 11.35 -4.83 7.33
N THR A 87 10.40 -4.19 7.99
CA THR A 87 8.97 -4.53 7.87
C THR A 87 8.49 -4.33 6.44
N ILE A 88 8.81 -3.19 5.81
CA ILE A 88 8.47 -2.91 4.42
C ILE A 88 9.09 -3.95 3.48
N ILE A 89 10.40 -4.22 3.62
CA ILE A 89 11.12 -5.18 2.76
C ILE A 89 10.51 -6.58 2.87
N VAL A 90 10.29 -7.06 4.09
CA VAL A 90 9.71 -8.39 4.31
C VAL A 90 8.30 -8.48 3.73
N SER A 91 7.47 -7.46 3.94
CA SER A 91 6.13 -7.42 3.37
C SER A 91 6.16 -7.42 1.85
N GLU A 92 7.03 -6.63 1.21
CA GLU A 92 7.15 -6.56 -0.25
C GLU A 92 7.66 -7.89 -0.84
N LEU A 93 8.61 -8.56 -0.19
CA LEU A 93 9.10 -9.87 -0.62
C LEU A 93 8.00 -10.93 -0.56
N ILE A 94 7.22 -10.95 0.52
CA ILE A 94 6.07 -11.87 0.65
C ILE A 94 5.01 -11.52 -0.41
N TYR A 95 4.75 -10.23 -0.62
CA TYR A 95 3.78 -9.78 -1.63
C TYR A 95 4.19 -10.21 -3.04
N ALA A 96 5.45 -10.00 -3.42
CA ALA A 96 5.99 -10.45 -4.70
C ALA A 96 5.92 -11.98 -4.87
N ALA A 97 6.24 -12.75 -3.81
CA ALA A 97 6.14 -14.21 -3.81
C ALA A 97 4.69 -14.68 -4.00
N LEU A 98 3.72 -14.01 -3.34
CA LEU A 98 2.30 -14.30 -3.52
C LEU A 98 1.83 -14.00 -4.94
N LEU A 99 2.23 -12.86 -5.52
CA LEU A 99 1.93 -12.51 -6.92
C LEU A 99 2.47 -13.56 -7.90
N LEU A 100 3.72 -14.03 -7.68
CA LEU A 100 4.30 -15.11 -8.48
C LEU A 100 3.49 -16.40 -8.34
N THR A 101 3.13 -16.79 -7.12
CA THR A 101 2.34 -18.00 -6.87
C THR A 101 0.98 -17.92 -7.56
N ILE A 102 0.28 -16.79 -7.44
CA ILE A 102 -0.99 -16.55 -8.11
C ILE A 102 -0.84 -16.66 -9.64
N GLY A 103 0.29 -16.20 -10.19
CA GLY A 103 0.58 -16.24 -11.63
C GLY A 103 0.69 -17.65 -12.19
N PHE A 104 1.05 -18.65 -11.39
CA PHE A 104 1.13 -20.04 -11.81
C PHE A 104 -0.21 -20.79 -11.76
N LEU A 105 -1.24 -20.21 -11.12
CA LEU A 105 -2.55 -20.82 -10.97
C LEU A 105 -3.47 -20.49 -12.14
N GLN A 106 -4.43 -21.39 -12.39
CA GLN A 106 -5.43 -21.24 -13.44
C GLN A 106 -6.74 -20.70 -12.84
N VAL A 107 -7.23 -19.57 -13.35
CA VAL A 107 -8.44 -18.91 -12.82
C VAL A 107 -9.67 -19.84 -12.94
N ALA A 108 -9.76 -20.67 -13.98
CA ALA A 108 -10.90 -21.54 -14.20
C ALA A 108 -11.03 -22.66 -13.14
N THR A 109 -9.90 -23.20 -12.67
CA THR A 109 -9.87 -24.35 -11.75
C THR A 109 -9.57 -23.96 -10.30
N ASP A 110 -8.72 -22.96 -10.11
CA ASP A 110 -8.10 -22.64 -8.82
C ASP A 110 -8.65 -21.37 -8.18
N ILE A 111 -9.81 -20.88 -8.64
CA ILE A 111 -10.35 -19.56 -8.27
C ILE A 111 -10.43 -19.33 -6.75
N TYR A 112 -10.87 -20.32 -5.98
CA TYR A 112 -10.97 -20.19 -4.51
C TYR A 112 -9.60 -20.05 -3.85
N PHE A 113 -8.61 -20.78 -4.35
CA PHE A 113 -7.24 -20.70 -3.86
C PHE A 113 -6.59 -19.36 -4.28
N ILE A 114 -6.86 -18.88 -5.49
CA ILE A 114 -6.45 -17.55 -5.95
C ILE A 114 -7.05 -16.47 -5.04
N ILE A 115 -8.35 -16.52 -4.74
CA ILE A 115 -9.01 -15.56 -3.84
C ILE A 115 -8.34 -15.58 -2.46
N PHE A 116 -8.05 -16.74 -1.91
CA PHE A 116 -7.34 -16.87 -0.63
C PHE A 116 -5.95 -16.19 -0.68
N LEU A 117 -5.16 -16.45 -1.73
CA LEU A 117 -3.84 -15.83 -1.90
C LEU A 117 -3.95 -14.32 -2.12
N VAL A 118 -4.99 -13.84 -2.81
CA VAL A 118 -5.25 -12.40 -2.99
C VAL A 118 -5.58 -11.74 -1.66
N VAL A 119 -6.42 -12.36 -0.81
CA VAL A 119 -6.66 -11.86 0.55
C VAL A 119 -5.36 -11.74 1.34
N LEU A 120 -4.51 -12.78 1.28
CA LEU A 120 -3.22 -12.79 1.96
C LEU A 120 -2.28 -11.71 1.40
N SER A 121 -2.29 -11.50 0.08
CA SER A 121 -1.52 -10.44 -0.58
C SER A 121 -1.96 -9.04 -0.13
N LEU A 122 -3.28 -8.83 0.05
CA LEU A 122 -3.81 -7.55 0.54
C LEU A 122 -3.52 -7.31 2.03
N VAL A 123 -3.47 -8.35 2.87
CA VAL A 123 -2.99 -8.25 4.26
C VAL A 123 -1.52 -7.81 4.27
N THR A 124 -0.70 -8.41 3.42
CA THR A 124 0.73 -8.12 3.32
C THR A 124 0.98 -6.71 2.79
N SER A 125 0.27 -6.33 1.73
CA SER A 125 0.31 -4.97 1.16
C SER A 125 -0.20 -3.92 2.15
N GLY A 126 -1.29 -4.20 2.90
CA GLY A 126 -1.77 -3.33 3.97
C GLY A 126 -0.78 -3.17 5.14
N THR A 127 0.00 -4.21 5.44
CA THR A 127 1.08 -4.17 6.44
C THR A 127 2.23 -3.28 5.98
N GLN A 128 2.62 -3.39 4.72
CA GLN A 128 3.61 -2.53 4.08
C GLN A 128 3.16 -1.05 4.08
N ASP A 129 1.90 -0.80 3.74
CA ASP A 129 1.32 0.54 3.71
C ASP A 129 1.35 1.20 5.11
N VAL A 130 0.92 0.51 6.15
CA VAL A 130 0.98 1.01 7.54
C VAL A 130 2.43 1.37 7.93
N ALA A 131 3.39 0.51 7.60
CA ALA A 131 4.79 0.77 7.90
C ALA A 131 5.37 1.95 7.09
N THR A 132 4.95 2.08 5.83
CA THR A 132 5.35 3.18 4.93
C THR A 132 4.78 4.51 5.42
N ASP A 133 3.49 4.56 5.76
CA ASP A 133 2.82 5.76 6.29
C ASP A 133 3.45 6.22 7.60
N ALA A 134 3.71 5.28 8.53
CA ALA A 134 4.37 5.61 9.79
C ALA A 134 5.79 6.16 9.57
N LEU A 135 6.59 5.52 8.71
CA LEU A 135 7.93 5.99 8.36
C LEU A 135 7.88 7.38 7.70
N ALA A 136 6.91 7.63 6.82
CA ALA A 136 6.72 8.93 6.17
C ALA A 136 6.42 10.03 7.19
N VAL A 137 5.49 9.78 8.11
CA VAL A 137 5.13 10.75 9.18
C VAL A 137 6.32 11.06 10.07
N LEU A 138 7.17 10.09 10.38
CA LEU A 138 8.35 10.26 11.24
C LEU A 138 9.53 10.92 10.51
N THR A 139 9.64 10.74 9.20
CA THR A 139 10.75 11.26 8.39
C THR A 139 10.55 12.72 8.01
N PHE A 140 9.33 13.11 7.65
CA PHE A 140 9.05 14.46 7.16
C PHE A 140 8.56 15.41 8.27
N LYS A 141 9.03 16.66 8.21
CA LYS A 141 8.55 17.74 9.08
C LYS A 141 7.09 18.08 8.77
N LYS A 142 6.42 18.72 9.71
CA LYS A 142 5.01 19.15 9.54
C LYS A 142 4.79 20.02 8.29
N SER A 143 5.77 20.87 7.91
CA SER A 143 5.74 21.69 6.68
C SER A 143 5.71 20.87 5.39
N ASP A 144 6.30 19.67 5.41
CA ASP A 144 6.55 18.88 4.21
C ASP A 144 5.57 17.70 4.06
N LYS A 145 4.66 17.53 5.04
CA LYS A 145 3.65 16.43 5.03
C LYS A 145 2.70 16.53 3.83
N SER A 146 2.43 17.73 3.32
CA SER A 146 1.62 17.91 2.10
C SER A 146 2.28 17.28 0.87
N MET A 147 3.61 17.32 0.75
CA MET A 147 4.34 16.68 -0.34
C MET A 147 4.24 15.15 -0.27
N VAL A 148 4.32 14.58 0.93
CA VAL A 148 4.15 13.13 1.15
C VAL A 148 2.75 12.70 0.75
N ASN A 149 1.72 13.44 1.17
CA ASN A 149 0.33 13.15 0.79
C ASN A 149 0.14 13.25 -0.73
N SER A 150 0.83 14.20 -1.39
CA SER A 150 0.83 14.28 -2.86
C SER A 150 1.46 13.04 -3.50
N MET A 151 2.59 12.55 -2.98
CA MET A 151 3.22 11.31 -3.47
C MET A 151 2.32 10.09 -3.26
N GLN A 152 1.66 10.00 -2.11
CA GLN A 152 0.68 8.95 -1.81
C GLN A 152 -0.49 8.99 -2.80
N SER A 153 -1.07 10.16 -3.02
CA SER A 153 -2.17 10.34 -3.97
C SER A 153 -1.75 10.01 -5.39
N MET A 154 -0.58 10.51 -5.84
CA MET A 154 -0.03 10.19 -7.16
C MET A 154 0.23 8.69 -7.31
N GLY A 155 0.78 8.02 -6.29
CA GLY A 155 1.00 6.58 -6.29
C GLY A 155 -0.32 5.82 -6.39
N SER A 156 -1.33 6.21 -5.61
CA SER A 156 -2.65 5.55 -5.60
C SER A 156 -3.40 5.74 -6.92
N PHE A 157 -3.52 6.97 -7.42
CA PHE A 157 -4.20 7.24 -8.70
C PHE A 157 -3.42 6.68 -9.89
N GLY A 158 -2.09 6.86 -9.91
CA GLY A 158 -1.23 6.29 -10.94
C GLY A 158 -1.30 4.76 -10.94
N GLY A 159 -1.32 4.15 -9.76
CA GLY A 159 -1.51 2.72 -9.59
C GLY A 159 -2.87 2.22 -10.09
N ALA A 160 -3.94 2.96 -9.84
CA ALA A 160 -5.27 2.64 -10.35
C ALA A 160 -5.32 2.69 -11.89
N LEU A 161 -4.73 3.72 -12.50
CA LEU A 161 -4.66 3.85 -13.95
C LEU A 161 -3.80 2.76 -14.60
N LEU A 162 -2.63 2.49 -14.04
CA LEU A 162 -1.72 1.47 -14.58
C LEU A 162 -2.26 0.06 -14.33
N GLY A 163 -2.71 -0.24 -13.12
CA GLY A 163 -3.19 -1.56 -12.74
C GLY A 163 -4.55 -1.90 -13.35
N GLY A 164 -5.54 -1.01 -13.22
CA GLY A 164 -6.89 -1.22 -13.72
C GLY A 164 -7.07 -0.91 -15.20
N GLY A 165 -6.14 -0.15 -15.80
CA GLY A 165 -6.20 0.22 -17.22
C GLY A 165 -5.14 -0.48 -18.06
N VAL A 166 -3.89 -0.02 -18.00
CA VAL A 166 -2.80 -0.49 -18.88
C VAL A 166 -2.53 -1.98 -18.72
N LEU A 167 -2.46 -2.47 -17.48
CA LEU A 167 -2.19 -3.89 -17.23
C LEU A 167 -3.37 -4.79 -17.58
N LEU A 168 -4.58 -4.28 -17.59
CA LEU A 168 -5.73 -5.02 -18.08
C LEU A 168 -5.66 -5.23 -19.62
N MET A 169 -5.17 -4.24 -20.37
CA MET A 169 -4.88 -4.41 -21.79
C MET A 169 -3.74 -5.42 -22.00
N ALA A 170 -2.71 -5.37 -21.16
CA ALA A 170 -1.62 -6.33 -21.20
C ALA A 170 -2.11 -7.76 -20.86
N LEU A 171 -3.05 -7.91 -19.92
CA LEU A 171 -3.68 -9.18 -19.57
C LEU A 171 -4.36 -9.80 -20.80
N HIS A 172 -5.13 -9.01 -21.55
CA HIS A 172 -5.81 -9.48 -22.76
C HIS A 172 -4.82 -9.95 -23.85
N ARG A 173 -3.65 -9.30 -23.96
CA ARG A 173 -2.63 -9.61 -24.99
C ARG A 173 -1.68 -10.72 -24.60
N TYR A 174 -1.23 -10.76 -23.35
CA TYR A 174 -0.13 -11.62 -22.87
C TYR A 174 -0.59 -12.71 -21.89
N GLY A 175 -1.82 -12.60 -21.40
CA GLY A 175 -2.40 -13.56 -20.48
C GLY A 175 -1.97 -13.40 -19.02
N TRP A 176 -2.69 -14.08 -18.15
CA TRP A 176 -2.54 -14.05 -16.69
C TRP A 176 -1.15 -14.48 -16.21
N GLN A 177 -0.67 -15.61 -16.75
CA GLN A 177 0.59 -16.23 -16.36
C GLN A 177 1.83 -15.40 -16.73
N THR A 178 1.69 -14.44 -17.64
CA THR A 178 2.77 -13.53 -18.02
C THR A 178 2.72 -12.24 -17.20
N VAL A 179 1.54 -11.66 -17.02
CA VAL A 179 1.41 -10.34 -16.38
C VAL A 179 1.76 -10.39 -14.89
N LEU A 180 1.38 -11.45 -14.17
CA LEU A 180 1.65 -11.54 -12.72
C LEU A 180 3.13 -11.66 -12.35
N PRO A 181 3.97 -12.45 -13.02
CA PRO A 181 5.41 -12.42 -12.80
C PRO A 181 6.03 -11.04 -13.09
N PHE A 182 5.56 -10.32 -14.12
CA PHE A 182 5.97 -8.94 -14.37
C PHE A 182 5.60 -8.01 -13.22
N LEU A 183 4.41 -8.16 -12.65
CA LEU A 183 4.00 -7.41 -11.46
C LEU A 183 4.88 -7.71 -10.24
N ALA A 184 5.23 -8.96 -10.03
CA ALA A 184 6.14 -9.34 -8.95
C ALA A 184 7.53 -8.71 -9.12
N ILE A 185 8.08 -8.72 -10.34
CA ILE A 185 9.34 -8.05 -10.65
C ILE A 185 9.21 -6.53 -10.46
N PHE A 186 8.10 -5.93 -10.89
CA PHE A 186 7.83 -4.51 -10.71
C PHE A 186 7.84 -4.10 -9.23
N VAL A 187 7.19 -4.86 -8.35
CA VAL A 187 7.19 -4.65 -6.90
C VAL A 187 8.62 -4.68 -6.34
N LEU A 188 9.43 -5.67 -6.75
CA LEU A 188 10.81 -5.79 -6.31
C LEU A 188 11.70 -4.63 -6.81
N ILE A 189 11.49 -4.16 -8.04
CA ILE A 189 12.21 -3.00 -8.58
C ILE A 189 11.81 -1.73 -7.81
N ALA A 190 10.53 -1.56 -7.51
CA ALA A 190 10.03 -0.41 -6.76
C ALA A 190 10.55 -0.36 -5.31
N LEU A 191 11.02 -1.47 -4.76
CA LEU A 191 11.69 -1.55 -3.47
C LEU A 191 13.14 -1.03 -3.48
N LEU A 192 13.82 -1.01 -4.64
CA LEU A 192 15.22 -0.64 -4.74
C LEU A 192 15.55 0.76 -4.17
N PRO A 193 14.77 1.82 -4.42
CA PRO A 193 15.02 3.13 -3.85
C PRO A 193 15.07 3.11 -2.31
N LEU A 194 14.24 2.28 -1.65
CA LEU A 194 14.26 2.14 -0.19
C LEU A 194 15.56 1.51 0.30
N LEU A 195 16.09 0.51 -0.41
CA LEU A 195 17.34 -0.17 -0.05
C LEU A 195 18.54 0.78 -0.13
N PHE A 196 18.58 1.61 -1.17
CA PHE A 196 19.68 2.56 -1.40
C PHE A 196 19.52 3.88 -0.64
N ASN A 197 18.35 4.16 -0.06
CA ASN A 197 18.12 5.41 0.64
C ASN A 197 18.79 5.42 2.03
N LYS A 198 19.92 6.10 2.12
CA LYS A 198 20.68 6.34 3.36
C LYS A 198 20.25 7.62 4.08
N HIS A 199 19.41 8.47 3.46
CA HIS A 199 18.99 9.77 3.99
C HIS A 199 17.73 9.71 4.86
N LEU A 200 17.14 8.51 5.01
CA LEU A 200 15.99 8.31 5.89
C LEU A 200 16.40 8.46 7.34
N THR A 201 15.91 9.52 7.99
CA THR A 201 16.14 9.79 9.40
C THR A 201 14.81 10.06 10.08
N ILE A 202 14.66 9.60 11.31
CA ILE A 202 13.50 9.93 12.14
C ILE A 202 13.73 11.33 12.74
N ASN A 203 12.95 12.30 12.30
CA ASN A 203 13.00 13.69 12.81
C ASN A 203 12.12 13.90 14.05
N GLU A 204 11.03 13.14 14.16
CA GLU A 204 10.20 13.10 15.36
C GLU A 204 10.61 11.89 16.19
N LYS A 205 11.08 12.09 17.44
CA LYS A 205 11.35 10.97 18.35
C LYS A 205 10.07 10.16 18.49
N PRO A 206 10.11 8.84 18.25
CA PRO A 206 8.98 7.98 18.58
C PRO A 206 8.62 8.25 20.04
N LYS A 207 7.34 8.46 20.33
CA LYS A 207 6.90 8.58 21.73
C LYS A 207 7.42 7.35 22.47
N GLU A 208 8.23 7.57 23.50
CA GLU A 208 8.82 6.50 24.34
C GLU A 208 7.77 5.57 24.97
N THR A 209 6.55 6.01 25.03
CA THR A 209 5.40 5.21 25.48
C THR A 209 4.91 4.32 24.35
N LYS A 210 5.32 3.06 24.39
CA LYS A 210 4.67 1.98 23.61
C LYS A 210 3.16 2.06 23.87
N ALA A 211 2.38 2.29 22.81
CA ALA A 211 0.92 2.32 22.89
C ALA A 211 0.43 1.07 23.63
N LYS A 212 -0.23 1.23 24.78
CA LYS A 212 -0.78 0.13 25.57
C LYS A 212 -2.10 -0.33 24.92
N LYS A 213 -2.52 -1.58 25.17
CA LYS A 213 -3.87 -2.04 24.76
C LYS A 213 -4.96 -1.10 25.31
N ALA A 214 -4.74 -0.51 26.48
CA ALA A 214 -5.63 0.48 27.08
C ALA A 214 -5.79 1.74 26.22
N ASP A 215 -4.76 2.17 25.48
CA ASP A 215 -4.82 3.39 24.65
C ASP A 215 -5.71 3.18 23.43
N PHE A 216 -5.78 1.94 22.90
CA PHE A 216 -6.69 1.57 21.83
C PHE A 216 -8.15 1.62 22.30
N ILE A 217 -8.44 1.03 23.46
CA ILE A 217 -9.80 1.06 24.06
C ILE A 217 -10.16 2.51 24.39
N TRP A 218 -9.24 3.25 25.00
CA TRP A 218 -9.44 4.66 25.34
C TRP A 218 -9.76 5.54 24.14
N PHE A 219 -9.13 5.27 22.95
CA PHE A 219 -9.46 5.98 21.71
C PHE A 219 -10.95 5.88 21.37
N PHE A 220 -11.55 4.68 21.45
CA PHE A 220 -12.96 4.49 21.15
C PHE A 220 -13.90 5.01 22.24
N THR A 221 -13.41 5.28 23.43
CA THR A 221 -14.19 5.88 24.54
C THR A 221 -14.21 7.40 24.53
N GLN A 222 -13.45 8.05 23.65
CA GLN A 222 -13.40 9.51 23.55
C GLN A 222 -14.73 10.10 23.05
N LYS A 223 -15.18 11.16 23.74
CA LYS A 223 -16.38 11.91 23.32
C LYS A 223 -16.16 12.47 21.90
N GLY A 224 -17.04 12.10 21.00
CA GLY A 224 -17.04 12.60 19.61
C GLY A 224 -16.35 11.72 18.59
N ILE A 225 -15.56 10.71 18.99
CA ILE A 225 -14.89 9.81 18.04
C ILE A 225 -15.88 9.06 17.14
N TRP A 226 -16.99 8.61 17.71
CA TRP A 226 -18.05 7.93 16.96
C TRP A 226 -18.70 8.83 15.92
N LYS A 227 -18.87 10.13 16.22
CA LYS A 227 -19.37 11.11 15.24
C LYS A 227 -18.38 11.26 14.07
N GLN A 228 -17.08 11.30 14.36
CA GLN A 228 -16.05 11.36 13.32
C GLN A 228 -16.00 10.08 12.49
N ILE A 229 -16.11 8.90 13.11
CA ILE A 229 -16.16 7.63 12.41
C ILE A 229 -17.38 7.57 11.49
N VAL A 230 -18.57 7.89 12.00
CA VAL A 230 -19.81 7.91 11.20
C VAL A 230 -19.71 8.91 10.07
N PHE A 231 -19.19 10.11 10.32
CA PHE A 231 -18.94 11.11 9.26
C PHE A 231 -18.00 10.57 8.17
N LEU A 232 -16.89 9.94 8.54
CA LEU A 232 -15.96 9.35 7.59
C LEU A 232 -16.61 8.22 6.79
N VAL A 233 -17.38 7.35 7.44
CA VAL A 233 -18.08 6.25 6.76
C VAL A 233 -19.07 6.80 5.73
N ILE A 234 -19.89 7.79 6.11
CA ILE A 234 -20.86 8.40 5.19
C ILE A 234 -20.15 9.14 4.06
N TYR A 235 -19.08 9.88 4.36
CA TYR A 235 -18.28 10.59 3.37
C TYR A 235 -17.68 9.64 2.32
N TYR A 236 -17.04 8.56 2.77
CA TYR A 236 -16.50 7.55 1.85
C TYR A 236 -17.58 6.79 1.09
N ALA A 237 -18.69 6.43 1.74
CA ALA A 237 -19.81 5.79 1.07
C ALA A 237 -20.42 6.70 -0.03
N GLY A 238 -20.48 8.01 0.21
CA GLY A 238 -20.91 8.99 -0.80
C GLY A 238 -19.96 9.06 -2.00
N ILE A 239 -18.64 9.07 -1.76
CA ILE A 239 -17.65 9.09 -2.84
C ILE A 239 -17.68 7.80 -3.66
N PHE A 240 -17.72 6.63 -3.02
CA PHE A 240 -17.72 5.33 -3.71
C PHE A 240 -19.08 4.95 -4.29
N GLY A 241 -20.18 5.53 -3.80
CA GLY A 241 -21.52 5.30 -4.34
C GLY A 241 -21.85 6.13 -5.59
N THR A 242 -21.00 7.11 -5.93
CA THR A 242 -21.13 7.95 -7.14
C THR A 242 -20.17 7.55 -8.27
N LEU A 243 -19.32 6.56 -8.05
CA LEU A 243 -18.42 5.94 -9.01
C LEU A 243 -18.97 4.58 -9.45
#